data_a3d0dfccfb847df050e7005f3f361df8
#
_entry.id   a3d0dfccfb847df050e7005f3f361df8
#
_cell.length_a   1.000
_cell.length_b   1.000
_cell.length_c   1.000
_cell.angle_alpha   90.00
_cell.angle_beta   90.00
_cell.angle_gamma   90.00
#
_symmetry.space_group_name_H-M   'P 1'
#
loop_
_entity.id
_entity.type
_entity.pdbx_description
1 polymer ?
#
loop_
_entity_poly.entity_id
_entity_poly.type
_entity_poly.pdbx_seq_one_letter_code
_entity_poly.pdbx_strand_id
1 'polypeptide(L)'
;MGPCGSQFHRDDCCGPLIEAKMSAATPVALMRSRYTAYVEGNSRYLLDTWLSQTRPTKFTLQQLQWVGLRVIRDDCDLVSGTVEFVARYKENGRATRLHEISRFVKLNGWWYYVDGQRGSTDSSVRAD
;
A
#
# COMPACT_ATOMS: atom_id res chain seq x y z
N MET A 1 18.19 1.47 1.21
CA MET A 1 16.90 0.77 1.23
C MET A 1 15.78 1.80 1.24
N GLY A 2 14.80 1.61 0.38
CA GLY A 2 13.68 2.54 0.34
C GLY A 2 12.67 2.29 1.45
N PRO A 3 11.69 3.19 1.61
CA PRO A 3 10.71 3.08 2.69
C PRO A 3 9.78 1.87 2.56
N CYS A 4 9.62 1.33 1.37
CA CYS A 4 8.66 0.25 1.14
C CYS A 4 9.14 -1.13 1.60
N GLY A 5 10.32 -1.20 2.21
CA GLY A 5 10.84 -2.47 2.72
C GLY A 5 11.50 -3.34 1.68
N SER A 6 11.58 -2.91 0.42
CA SER A 6 12.34 -3.63 -0.58
C SER A 6 13.82 -3.42 -0.34
N GLN A 7 14.67 -4.19 -1.03
CA GLN A 7 16.11 -4.03 -0.89
C GLN A 7 16.67 -2.96 -1.79
N PHE A 8 15.83 -2.27 -2.53
CA PHE A 8 16.26 -1.24 -3.47
C PHE A 8 15.98 0.13 -2.88
N HIS A 9 16.74 1.12 -3.34
CA HIS A 9 16.44 2.51 -3.01
C HIS A 9 15.11 2.91 -3.62
N ARG A 10 14.50 3.95 -3.04
CA ARG A 10 13.24 4.46 -3.55
C ARG A 10 13.31 4.75 -5.06
N ASP A 11 14.41 5.34 -5.51
CA ASP A 11 14.56 5.72 -6.91
C ASP A 11 14.64 4.52 -7.85
N ASP A 12 15.02 3.35 -7.33
CA ASP A 12 15.11 2.13 -8.12
C ASP A 12 13.91 1.21 -7.93
N CYS A 13 13.00 1.56 -7.06
CA CYS A 13 11.85 0.71 -6.73
C CYS A 13 10.54 1.48 -6.90
N CYS A 14 10.11 2.16 -5.84
CA CYS A 14 8.80 2.81 -5.83
C CYS A 14 8.79 4.16 -6.53
N GLY A 15 9.92 4.85 -6.53
CA GLY A 15 9.99 6.17 -7.13
C GLY A 15 9.51 6.23 -8.57
N PRO A 16 10.02 5.35 -9.46
CA PRO A 16 9.58 5.38 -10.85
C PRO A 16 8.09 5.16 -11.02
N LEU A 17 7.48 4.30 -10.18
CA LEU A 17 6.05 4.07 -10.26
C LEU A 17 5.27 5.33 -9.87
N ILE A 18 5.72 6.01 -8.83
CA ILE A 18 5.02 7.18 -8.33
C ILE A 18 5.24 8.39 -9.23
N GLU A 19 6.48 8.66 -9.58
CA GLU A 19 6.84 9.89 -10.28
C GLU A 19 6.58 9.81 -11.77
N ALA A 20 6.87 8.67 -12.39
CA ALA A 20 6.70 8.49 -13.82
C ALA A 20 5.34 7.92 -14.18
N LYS A 21 4.55 7.57 -13.19
CA LYS A 21 3.21 6.98 -13.39
C LYS A 21 3.27 5.72 -14.24
N MET A 22 4.30 4.93 -14.04
CA MET A 22 4.43 3.65 -14.71
C MET A 22 3.53 2.63 -14.03
N SER A 23 3.01 1.68 -14.80
CA SER A 23 2.19 0.63 -14.21
C SER A 23 3.08 -0.32 -13.42
N ALA A 24 2.59 -0.75 -12.26
CA ALA A 24 3.29 -1.75 -11.48
C ALA A 24 3.20 -3.11 -12.19
N ALA A 25 4.25 -3.89 -12.09
CA ALA A 25 4.28 -5.21 -12.73
C ALA A 25 3.44 -6.24 -11.96
N THR A 26 3.30 -6.06 -10.65
CA THR A 26 2.60 -7.02 -9.79
C THR A 26 1.83 -6.27 -8.72
N PRO A 27 0.84 -6.93 -8.07
CA PRO A 27 0.16 -6.31 -6.94
C PRO A 27 1.11 -5.93 -5.80
N VAL A 28 2.12 -6.75 -5.52
CA VAL A 28 3.04 -6.41 -4.43
C VAL A 28 3.88 -5.18 -4.77
N ALA A 29 4.24 -5.01 -6.04
CA ALA A 29 4.96 -3.80 -6.45
C ALA A 29 4.08 -2.57 -6.26
N LEU A 30 2.82 -2.66 -6.63
CA LEU A 30 1.88 -1.57 -6.42
C LEU A 30 1.70 -1.28 -4.94
N MET A 31 1.54 -2.33 -4.14
CA MET A 31 1.36 -2.18 -2.70
C MET A 31 2.56 -1.45 -2.08
N ARG A 32 3.78 -1.81 -2.46
CA ARG A 32 4.97 -1.15 -1.93
C ARG A 32 5.03 0.32 -2.34
N SER A 33 4.64 0.62 -3.58
CA SER A 33 4.63 2.02 -4.03
C SER A 33 3.57 2.83 -3.28
N ARG A 34 2.43 2.21 -2.97
CA ARG A 34 1.39 2.89 -2.19
C ARG A 34 1.86 3.15 -0.76
N TYR A 35 2.60 2.20 -0.16
CA TYR A 35 3.16 2.44 1.17
C TYR A 35 4.10 3.65 1.13
N THR A 36 4.96 3.72 0.13
CA THR A 36 5.86 4.88 -0.02
C THR A 36 5.05 6.17 -0.17
N ALA A 37 3.94 6.12 -0.91
CA ALA A 37 3.09 7.29 -1.05
C ALA A 37 2.50 7.73 0.30
N TYR A 38 2.14 6.79 1.16
CA TYR A 38 1.70 7.13 2.52
C TYR A 38 2.83 7.80 3.31
N VAL A 39 4.04 7.25 3.21
CA VAL A 39 5.20 7.83 3.91
C VAL A 39 5.44 9.26 3.44
N GLU A 40 5.29 9.52 2.16
CA GLU A 40 5.60 10.81 1.56
C GLU A 40 4.41 11.78 1.54
N GLY A 41 3.24 11.32 1.98
CA GLY A 41 2.06 12.19 1.98
C GLY A 41 1.48 12.43 0.60
N ASN A 42 1.63 11.48 -0.31
CA ASN A 42 1.19 11.64 -1.71
C ASN A 42 -0.22 11.07 -1.89
N SER A 43 -1.23 11.84 -1.51
CA SER A 43 -2.61 11.39 -1.61
C SER A 43 -3.05 11.24 -3.06
N ARG A 44 -2.49 12.02 -3.98
CA ARG A 44 -2.84 11.94 -5.39
C ARG A 44 -2.54 10.55 -5.95
N TYR A 45 -1.35 10.04 -5.67
CA TYR A 45 -0.96 8.72 -6.15
C TYR A 45 -1.87 7.64 -5.56
N LEU A 46 -2.21 7.77 -4.27
CA LEU A 46 -3.08 6.80 -3.62
C LEU A 46 -4.45 6.75 -4.28
N LEU A 47 -5.01 7.92 -4.61
CA LEU A 47 -6.30 7.98 -5.29
C LEU A 47 -6.21 7.49 -6.73
N ASP A 48 -5.15 7.85 -7.44
CA ASP A 48 -4.97 7.45 -8.83
C ASP A 48 -4.82 5.94 -8.99
N THR A 49 -4.28 5.26 -7.97
CA THR A 49 -4.09 3.81 -8.02
C THR A 49 -5.19 3.04 -7.31
N TRP A 50 -6.26 3.71 -6.91
CA TRP A 50 -7.41 3.09 -6.25
C TRP A 50 -8.50 2.88 -7.28
N LEU A 51 -9.05 1.66 -7.32
CA LEU A 51 -10.11 1.33 -8.28
C LEU A 51 -11.27 2.30 -8.10
N SER A 52 -11.76 2.86 -9.22
CA SER A 52 -12.77 3.93 -9.14
C SER A 52 -14.04 3.49 -8.43
N GLN A 53 -14.43 2.22 -8.58
CA GLN A 53 -15.65 1.71 -7.95
C GLN A 53 -15.57 1.66 -6.44
N THR A 54 -14.37 1.55 -5.87
CA THR A 54 -14.18 1.46 -4.42
C THR A 54 -13.49 2.69 -3.84
N ARG A 55 -13.06 3.61 -4.70
CA ARG A 55 -12.38 4.82 -4.27
C ARG A 55 -13.32 5.70 -3.45
N PRO A 56 -12.89 6.17 -2.27
CA PRO A 56 -13.74 7.06 -1.48
C PRO A 56 -13.91 8.40 -2.18
N THR A 57 -15.07 9.02 -2.00
CA THR A 57 -15.32 10.34 -2.56
C THR A 57 -14.55 11.43 -1.82
N LYS A 58 -14.27 11.18 -0.55
CA LYS A 58 -13.45 12.08 0.26
C LYS A 58 -12.35 11.26 0.91
N PHE A 59 -11.14 11.76 0.80
CA PHE A 59 -9.98 11.06 1.34
C PHE A 59 -9.05 12.07 1.99
N THR A 60 -8.84 11.89 3.28
CA THR A 60 -7.90 12.72 4.04
C THR A 60 -6.77 11.83 4.51
N LEU A 61 -5.56 12.18 4.13
CA LEU A 61 -4.38 11.41 4.48
C LEU A 61 -3.97 11.76 5.91
N GLN A 62 -3.93 10.75 6.77
CA GLN A 62 -3.51 10.95 8.15
C GLN A 62 -2.01 11.15 8.22
N GLN A 63 -1.60 12.04 9.11
CA GLN A 63 -0.18 12.32 9.35
C GLN A 63 0.34 11.34 10.38
N LEU A 64 0.74 10.15 9.91
CA LEU A 64 1.31 9.12 10.76
C LEU A 64 2.78 8.99 10.45
N GLN A 65 3.55 8.60 11.46
CA GLN A 65 4.97 8.34 11.26
C GLN A 65 5.15 6.86 10.93
N TRP A 66 5.26 6.55 9.65
CA TRP A 66 5.44 5.18 9.19
C TRP A 66 6.88 4.74 9.45
N VAL A 67 7.04 3.57 10.04
CA VAL A 67 8.38 3.10 10.45
C VAL A 67 8.76 1.76 9.86
N GLY A 68 7.89 1.10 9.12
CA GLY A 68 8.28 -0.14 8.48
C GLY A 68 7.14 -0.86 7.80
N LEU A 69 7.52 -1.68 6.83
CA LEU A 69 6.60 -2.50 6.06
C LEU A 69 7.18 -3.89 5.92
N ARG A 70 6.36 -4.90 6.18
CA ARG A 70 6.74 -6.28 5.97
C ARG A 70 5.64 -6.98 5.17
N VAL A 71 5.99 -7.47 4.00
CA VAL A 71 5.07 -8.27 3.20
C VAL A 71 5.17 -9.72 3.66
N ILE A 72 4.04 -10.31 4.05
CA ILE A 72 3.98 -11.67 4.56
C ILE A 72 3.75 -12.63 3.40
N ARG A 73 2.83 -12.31 2.52
CA ARG A 73 2.44 -13.18 1.44
C ARG A 73 1.86 -12.37 0.31
N ASP A 74 2.14 -12.78 -0.91
CA ASP A 74 1.47 -12.20 -2.08
C ASP A 74 1.09 -13.31 -3.03
N ASP A 75 0.03 -13.07 -3.80
CA ASP A 75 -0.50 -14.05 -4.72
C ASP A 75 -1.26 -13.33 -5.80
N CYS A 76 -1.12 -13.76 -7.05
CA CYS A 76 -1.88 -13.13 -8.11
C CYS A 76 -2.01 -14.07 -9.30
N ASP A 77 -3.08 -13.86 -10.06
CA ASP A 77 -3.22 -14.42 -11.40
C ASP A 77 -3.14 -13.27 -12.40
N LEU A 78 -3.68 -13.47 -13.60
CA LEU A 78 -3.54 -12.49 -14.66
C LEU A 78 -4.30 -11.19 -14.40
N VAL A 79 -5.36 -11.23 -13.59
CA VAL A 79 -6.24 -10.07 -13.42
C VAL A 79 -6.58 -9.75 -11.98
N SER A 80 -6.19 -10.57 -11.03
CA SER A 80 -6.50 -10.29 -9.62
C SER A 80 -5.34 -10.72 -8.74
N GLY A 81 -5.27 -10.13 -7.55
CA GLY A 81 -4.22 -10.47 -6.61
C GLY A 81 -4.52 -10.03 -5.20
N THR A 82 -3.77 -10.60 -4.27
CA THR A 82 -3.84 -10.23 -2.87
C THR A 82 -2.44 -10.04 -2.33
N VAL A 83 -2.30 -9.14 -1.36
CA VAL A 83 -1.04 -8.93 -0.65
C VAL A 83 -1.36 -8.85 0.83
N GLU A 84 -0.76 -9.73 1.61
CA GLU A 84 -0.88 -9.68 3.06
C GLU A 84 0.38 -9.05 3.63
N PHE A 85 0.20 -8.04 4.49
CA PHE A 85 1.36 -7.30 4.99
C PHE A 85 1.09 -6.77 6.39
N VAL A 86 2.18 -6.38 7.05
CA VAL A 86 2.14 -5.64 8.30
C VAL A 86 2.89 -4.34 8.08
N ALA A 87 2.23 -3.22 8.35
CA ALA A 87 2.86 -1.91 8.35
C ALA A 87 2.91 -1.42 9.78
N ARG A 88 3.99 -0.75 10.14
CA ARG A 88 4.15 -0.22 11.49
C ARG A 88 4.24 1.29 11.43
N TYR A 89 3.62 1.94 12.39
CA TYR A 89 3.66 3.39 12.48
C TYR A 89 3.61 3.82 13.93
N LYS A 90 3.98 5.07 14.17
CA LYS A 90 3.87 5.71 15.46
C LYS A 90 2.86 6.83 15.39
N GLU A 91 2.07 6.93 16.43
CA GLU A 91 1.11 8.00 16.59
C GLU A 91 1.17 8.45 18.05
N ASN A 92 1.50 9.71 18.26
CA ASN A 92 1.66 10.27 19.61
C ASN A 92 2.68 9.46 20.43
N GLY A 93 3.78 9.05 19.78
CA GLY A 93 4.83 8.29 20.44
C GLY A 93 4.52 6.83 20.67
N ARG A 94 3.37 6.36 20.23
CA ARG A 94 2.93 4.99 20.45
C ARG A 94 3.05 4.18 19.18
N ALA A 95 3.77 3.06 19.25
CA ALA A 95 3.93 2.18 18.09
C ALA A 95 2.68 1.34 17.88
N THR A 96 2.28 1.19 16.63
CA THR A 96 1.08 0.44 16.25
C THR A 96 1.39 -0.40 15.02
N ARG A 97 0.80 -1.58 14.96
CA ARG A 97 0.90 -2.46 13.80
C ARG A 97 -0.43 -2.49 13.07
N LEU A 98 -0.36 -2.39 11.75
CA LEU A 98 -1.50 -2.55 10.87
C LEU A 98 -1.28 -3.83 10.07
N HIS A 99 -2.08 -4.85 10.29
CA HIS A 99 -2.03 -6.10 9.56
C HIS A 99 -3.22 -6.15 8.62
N GLU A 100 -2.95 -6.22 7.33
CA GLU A 100 -4.01 -6.11 6.34
C GLU A 100 -3.78 -7.10 5.20
N ILE A 101 -4.87 -7.57 4.62
CA ILE A 101 -4.87 -8.32 3.37
C ILE A 101 -5.57 -7.44 2.35
N SER A 102 -4.82 -6.95 1.37
CA SER A 102 -5.34 -6.06 0.35
C SER A 102 -5.65 -6.81 -0.92
N ARG A 103 -6.71 -6.39 -1.60
CA ARG A 103 -7.10 -6.96 -2.88
C ARG A 103 -6.79 -5.99 -4.01
N PHE A 104 -6.38 -6.54 -5.14
CA PHE A 104 -6.00 -5.77 -6.31
C PHE A 104 -6.61 -6.38 -7.55
N VAL A 105 -6.87 -5.56 -8.57
CA VAL A 105 -7.33 -6.02 -9.88
C VAL A 105 -6.53 -5.33 -10.97
N LYS A 106 -6.43 -5.98 -12.11
CA LYS A 106 -5.75 -5.43 -13.28
C LYS A 106 -6.80 -5.07 -14.33
N LEU A 107 -6.80 -3.81 -14.74
CA LEU A 107 -7.70 -3.30 -15.77
C LEU A 107 -6.87 -2.55 -16.80
N ASN A 108 -7.05 -2.85 -18.07
CA ASN A 108 -6.38 -2.16 -19.15
C ASN A 108 -4.86 -2.08 -18.97
N GLY A 109 -4.29 -3.15 -18.43
CA GLY A 109 -2.85 -3.23 -18.21
C GLY A 109 -2.33 -2.59 -16.95
N TRP A 110 -3.21 -2.04 -16.10
CA TRP A 110 -2.81 -1.37 -14.86
C TRP A 110 -3.40 -2.09 -13.65
N TRP A 111 -2.57 -2.29 -12.63
CA TRP A 111 -3.03 -2.80 -11.34
C TRP A 111 -3.62 -1.68 -10.52
N TYR A 112 -4.74 -1.97 -9.83
CA TYR A 112 -5.41 -1.03 -8.94
C TYR A 112 -5.70 -1.69 -7.61
N TYR A 113 -5.58 -0.89 -6.54
CA TYR A 113 -6.01 -1.30 -5.22
C TYR A 113 -7.53 -1.29 -5.17
N VAL A 114 -8.12 -2.35 -4.62
CA VAL A 114 -9.57 -2.46 -4.49
C VAL A 114 -10.00 -2.11 -3.08
N ASP A 115 -9.60 -2.92 -2.13
CA ASP A 115 -9.92 -2.72 -0.73
C ASP A 115 -8.98 -3.56 0.12
N GLY A 116 -9.12 -3.43 1.45
CA GLY A 116 -8.33 -4.19 2.38
C GLY A 116 -9.16 -4.69 3.53
N GLN A 117 -8.68 -5.76 4.16
CA GLN A 117 -9.34 -6.43 5.26
C GLN A 117 -8.32 -6.63 6.36
N ARG A 118 -8.67 -6.31 7.61
CA ARG A 118 -7.75 -6.45 8.72
C ARG A 118 -7.51 -7.92 9.01
N GLY A 119 -6.25 -8.23 9.34
CA GLY A 119 -5.89 -9.57 9.72
C GLY A 119 -6.37 -9.91 11.13
N SER A 120 -6.63 -11.20 11.35
CA SER A 120 -7.16 -11.64 12.63
C SER A 120 -6.16 -11.55 13.77
N THR A 121 -4.87 -11.47 13.46
CA THR A 121 -3.83 -11.40 14.48
C THR A 121 -3.53 -9.99 14.92
N ASP A 122 -4.16 -9.00 14.32
CA ASP A 122 -3.87 -7.60 14.59
C ASP A 122 -4.71 -7.11 15.75
N SER A 123 -4.20 -7.27 16.95
CA SER A 123 -4.92 -6.83 18.14
C SER A 123 -4.64 -5.40 18.52
N SER A 124 -3.64 -4.78 17.91
CA SER A 124 -3.27 -3.41 18.26
C SER A 124 -4.03 -2.37 17.47
N VAL A 125 -4.65 -2.75 16.38
CA VAL A 125 -5.42 -1.85 15.53
C VAL A 125 -6.90 -2.05 15.79
N ARG A 126 -7.57 -0.97 16.11
CA ARG A 126 -9.00 -1.05 16.36
C ARG A 126 -9.74 -1.20 15.06
N ALA A 127 -10.73 -2.03 15.07
CA ALA A 127 -11.51 -2.27 13.88
C ALA A 127 -12.42 -1.10 13.56
N ASP A 128 -12.60 -0.28 14.46
CA ASP A 128 -13.48 0.85 14.33
C ASP A 128 -13.73 1.41 12.98
#